data_55e6f5ec30b8e242e8e96f93782fa784
#
_entry.id   55e6f5ec30b8e242e8e96f93782fa784
#
_cell.length_a   1.000
_cell.length_b   1.000
_cell.length_c   1.000
_cell.angle_alpha   90.00
_cell.angle_beta   90.00
_cell.angle_gamma   90.00
#
_symmetry.space_group_name_H-M   'P 1'
#
loop_
_entity.id
_entity.type
_entity.pdbx_description
1 polymer ?
#
loop_
_entity_poly.entity_id
_entity_poly.type
_entity_poly.pdbx_seq_one_letter_code
_entity_poly.pdbx_strand_id
1 'polypeptide(L)'
;RQFGVRVLWGDLDRAHSLARFAGLAHRFVHLAPPDDASEQWWRDLRTLALVRALRRRMAPRQLVYGSTSGVYGNRHGSWVSEVMPAQPHTPRACRRVDAEHIVRHWGRTQAAKAPPSCSVSILRISAIYAPDRAGSTPRERLLRGMSVLTRADDIYINHVHADDLARACWLAMWRGKNQRIYNVNDDSSMKMGDYFEMAAALYNLPKPSRLPLQAAREILPLSLLGFMQESRRMRNTRIKEELRWRPHYPTPAEGLLGDIQGRLF
;
A
#
# COMPACT_ATOMS: atom_id res chain seq x y z
N ARG A 1 -13.45 -6.81 -21.17
CA ARG A 1 -14.09 -8.07 -20.67
C ARG A 1 -13.13 -9.27 -20.69
N GLN A 2 -11.83 -9.03 -20.76
CA GLN A 2 -10.78 -10.04 -20.99
C GLN A 2 -10.70 -11.14 -19.90
N PHE A 3 -11.24 -10.88 -18.70
CA PHE A 3 -11.19 -11.81 -17.56
C PHE A 3 -12.58 -12.13 -16.97
N GLY A 4 -13.66 -12.00 -17.73
CA GLY A 4 -15.02 -12.21 -17.22
C GLY A 4 -15.48 -11.15 -16.20
N VAL A 5 -14.74 -10.07 -16.03
CA VAL A 5 -15.02 -9.00 -15.07
C VAL A 5 -16.07 -8.03 -15.64
N ARG A 6 -17.09 -7.72 -14.83
CA ARG A 6 -18.04 -6.66 -15.15
C ARG A 6 -17.53 -5.32 -14.63
N VAL A 7 -17.26 -4.40 -15.55
CA VAL A 7 -16.85 -3.03 -15.21
C VAL A 7 -18.08 -2.18 -14.92
N LEU A 8 -18.06 -1.47 -13.78
CA LEU A 8 -19.05 -0.47 -13.40
C LEU A 8 -18.36 0.86 -13.20
N TRP A 9 -18.91 1.89 -13.82
CA TRP A 9 -18.40 3.24 -13.64
C TRP A 9 -18.85 3.84 -12.31
N GLY A 10 -17.95 4.53 -11.62
CA GLY A 10 -18.24 5.29 -10.40
C GLY A 10 -17.08 6.24 -10.10
N ASP A 11 -17.42 7.41 -9.60
CA ASP A 11 -16.48 8.46 -9.26
C ASP A 11 -16.58 8.74 -7.75
N LEU A 12 -15.47 8.57 -7.02
CA LEU A 12 -15.42 8.76 -5.57
C LEU A 12 -15.60 10.23 -5.16
N ASP A 13 -15.36 11.16 -6.08
CA ASP A 13 -15.55 12.58 -5.86
C ASP A 13 -17.00 13.01 -6.17
N ARG A 14 -17.79 12.12 -6.78
CA ARG A 14 -19.21 12.32 -7.09
C ARG A 14 -20.08 11.31 -6.35
N ALA A 15 -20.44 11.60 -5.11
CA ALA A 15 -21.11 10.67 -4.20
C ALA A 15 -22.39 10.01 -4.78
N HIS A 16 -23.14 10.71 -5.65
CA HIS A 16 -24.33 10.16 -6.30
C HIS A 16 -24.02 8.98 -7.23
N SER A 17 -22.85 8.98 -7.88
CA SER A 17 -22.41 7.90 -8.78
C SER A 17 -22.16 6.58 -8.04
N LEU A 18 -21.93 6.64 -6.73
CA LEU A 18 -21.62 5.49 -5.88
C LEU A 18 -22.84 4.72 -5.41
N ALA A 19 -24.06 5.28 -5.55
CA ALA A 19 -25.30 4.66 -5.09
C ALA A 19 -25.50 3.26 -5.68
N ARG A 20 -25.03 3.03 -6.91
CA ARG A 20 -25.12 1.74 -7.61
C ARG A 20 -24.29 0.61 -6.99
N PHE A 21 -23.32 0.93 -6.14
CA PHE A 21 -22.49 -0.08 -5.47
C PHE A 21 -23.16 -0.65 -4.22
N ALA A 22 -24.19 0.02 -3.70
CA ALA A 22 -24.91 -0.43 -2.51
C ALA A 22 -25.63 -1.77 -2.75
N GLY A 23 -25.35 -2.77 -1.92
CA GLY A 23 -25.93 -4.10 -2.00
C GLY A 23 -25.47 -4.96 -3.17
N LEU A 24 -24.46 -4.51 -3.93
CA LEU A 24 -24.02 -5.19 -5.15
C LEU A 24 -23.12 -6.39 -4.87
N ALA A 25 -22.31 -6.33 -3.83
CA ALA A 25 -21.28 -7.34 -3.55
C ALA A 25 -21.28 -7.77 -2.08
N HIS A 26 -21.07 -9.07 -1.84
CA HIS A 26 -20.90 -9.60 -0.49
C HIS A 26 -19.49 -9.33 0.08
N ARG A 27 -18.50 -9.12 -0.77
CA ARG A 27 -17.11 -8.78 -0.39
C ARG A 27 -16.65 -7.60 -1.20
N PHE A 28 -16.00 -6.69 -0.53
CA PHE A 28 -15.58 -5.42 -1.12
C PHE A 28 -14.12 -5.13 -0.79
N VAL A 29 -13.33 -4.77 -1.79
CA VAL A 29 -11.96 -4.29 -1.61
C VAL A 29 -11.88 -2.84 -2.07
N HIS A 30 -11.43 -1.96 -1.19
CA HIS A 30 -11.23 -0.55 -1.48
C HIS A 30 -9.74 -0.23 -1.52
N LEU A 31 -9.20 -0.02 -2.73
CA LEU A 31 -7.79 0.28 -2.98
C LEU A 31 -7.56 1.69 -3.54
N ALA A 32 -8.64 2.43 -3.83
CA ALA A 32 -8.50 3.77 -4.39
C ALA A 32 -7.71 4.69 -3.44
N PRO A 33 -6.86 5.58 -3.99
CA PRO A 33 -6.14 6.56 -3.19
C PRO A 33 -7.09 7.64 -2.67
N PRO A 34 -6.74 8.30 -1.54
CA PRO A 34 -7.42 9.51 -1.12
C PRO A 34 -7.21 10.63 -2.15
N ASP A 35 -8.04 11.65 -2.10
CA ASP A 35 -7.89 12.83 -2.93
C ASP A 35 -6.69 13.67 -2.44
N ASP A 36 -5.73 13.92 -3.35
CA ASP A 36 -4.54 14.71 -3.03
C ASP A 36 -4.78 16.23 -3.18
N ALA A 37 -5.87 16.65 -3.83
CA ALA A 37 -6.25 18.04 -4.05
C ALA A 37 -7.24 18.60 -2.99
N SER A 38 -7.68 17.81 -2.02
CA SER A 38 -8.63 18.22 -1.01
C SER A 38 -8.07 19.32 -0.10
N GLU A 39 -8.83 20.40 0.09
CA GLU A 39 -8.52 21.46 1.08
C GLU A 39 -8.41 20.91 2.51
N GLN A 40 -9.17 19.87 2.82
CA GLN A 40 -9.08 19.15 4.09
C GLN A 40 -7.95 18.13 4.04
N TRP A 41 -6.71 18.60 4.09
CA TRP A 41 -5.49 17.84 3.86
C TRP A 41 -5.35 16.56 4.71
N TRP A 42 -6.09 16.43 5.83
CA TRP A 42 -6.05 15.27 6.76
C TRP A 42 -7.20 14.29 6.57
N ARG A 43 -8.28 14.64 5.81
CA ARG A 43 -9.49 13.82 5.67
C ARG A 43 -9.54 13.07 4.37
N ASP A 44 -10.02 11.84 4.41
CA ASP A 44 -10.35 11.04 3.22
C ASP A 44 -11.86 11.10 2.93
N LEU A 45 -12.26 12.11 2.16
CA LEU A 45 -13.65 12.30 1.76
C LEU A 45 -14.12 11.22 0.79
N ARG A 46 -13.24 10.62 -0.01
CA ARG A 46 -13.55 9.52 -0.94
C ARG A 46 -13.97 8.26 -0.19
N THR A 47 -13.19 7.84 0.80
CA THR A 47 -13.56 6.70 1.65
C THR A 47 -14.86 6.98 2.43
N LEU A 48 -15.06 8.18 2.92
CA LEU A 48 -16.29 8.58 3.60
C LEU A 48 -17.51 8.48 2.66
N ALA A 49 -17.40 8.99 1.43
CA ALA A 49 -18.46 8.93 0.42
C ALA A 49 -18.81 7.49 0.06
N LEU A 50 -17.80 6.64 -0.13
CA LEU A 50 -17.99 5.22 -0.42
C LEU A 50 -18.71 4.50 0.72
N VAL A 51 -18.25 4.65 1.96
CA VAL A 51 -18.88 4.01 3.13
C VAL A 51 -20.33 4.47 3.31
N ARG A 52 -20.61 5.76 3.11
CA ARG A 52 -21.98 6.28 3.11
C ARG A 52 -22.86 5.65 2.03
N ALA A 53 -22.32 5.46 0.83
CA ALA A 53 -23.03 4.78 -0.26
C ALA A 53 -23.35 3.32 0.08
N LEU A 54 -22.36 2.56 0.59
CA LEU A 54 -22.51 1.15 0.96
C LEU A 54 -23.54 0.94 2.10
N ARG A 55 -23.80 1.96 2.93
CA ARG A 55 -24.81 1.90 4.01
C ARG A 55 -26.26 1.96 3.53
N ARG A 56 -26.50 2.37 2.29
CA ARG A 56 -27.87 2.61 1.76
C ARG A 56 -28.67 1.32 1.54
N ARG A 57 -27.98 0.18 1.41
CA ARG A 57 -28.59 -1.14 1.23
C ARG A 57 -27.87 -2.16 2.11
N MET A 58 -27.98 -3.44 1.77
CA MET A 58 -27.29 -4.51 2.48
C MET A 58 -25.77 -4.27 2.44
N ALA A 59 -25.15 -4.18 3.62
CA ALA A 59 -23.71 -4.03 3.74
C ALA A 59 -22.97 -5.29 3.25
N PRO A 60 -21.76 -5.17 2.67
CA PRO A 60 -20.95 -6.34 2.36
C PRO A 60 -20.60 -7.10 3.65
N ARG A 61 -20.50 -8.41 3.58
CA ARG A 61 -20.06 -9.24 4.71
C ARG A 61 -18.63 -8.97 5.12
N GLN A 62 -17.80 -8.58 4.16
CA GLN A 62 -16.39 -8.24 4.37
C GLN A 62 -16.02 -7.00 3.56
N LEU A 63 -15.40 -6.01 4.22
CA LEU A 63 -14.71 -4.88 3.60
C LEU A 63 -13.21 -4.98 3.88
N VAL A 64 -12.39 -4.98 2.85
CA VAL A 64 -10.93 -4.88 2.94
C VAL A 64 -10.51 -3.49 2.46
N TYR A 65 -9.81 -2.76 3.30
CA TYR A 65 -9.29 -1.43 2.98
C TYR A 65 -7.78 -1.46 2.79
N GLY A 66 -7.31 -0.95 1.64
CA GLY A 66 -5.89 -0.79 1.36
C GLY A 66 -5.37 0.54 1.92
N SER A 67 -4.69 0.48 3.06
CA SER A 67 -3.94 1.57 3.67
C SER A 67 -2.48 1.57 3.19
N THR A 68 -1.61 2.31 3.83
CA THR A 68 -0.19 2.42 3.48
C THR A 68 0.72 2.24 4.70
N SER A 69 1.94 1.77 4.47
CA SER A 69 3.00 1.77 5.50
C SER A 69 3.36 3.17 6.00
N GLY A 70 3.09 4.23 5.20
CA GLY A 70 3.31 5.63 5.59
C GLY A 70 2.59 6.06 6.86
N VAL A 71 1.51 5.37 7.26
CA VAL A 71 0.80 5.67 8.53
C VAL A 71 1.66 5.50 9.77
N TYR A 72 2.74 4.73 9.69
CA TYR A 72 3.68 4.57 10.82
C TYR A 72 4.62 5.77 10.99
N GLY A 73 4.79 6.61 9.97
CA GLY A 73 5.77 7.69 9.96
C GLY A 73 7.21 7.21 9.99
N ASN A 74 8.13 8.09 10.38
CA ASN A 74 9.52 7.73 10.57
C ASN A 74 9.72 6.98 11.90
N ARG A 75 10.37 5.83 11.84
CA ARG A 75 10.71 4.99 13.01
C ARG A 75 12.23 4.76 13.11
N HIS A 76 13.01 5.59 12.44
CA HIS A 76 14.49 5.54 12.49
C HIS A 76 15.03 4.12 12.22
N GLY A 77 14.43 3.40 11.27
CA GLY A 77 14.82 2.04 10.93
C GLY A 77 14.37 0.95 11.91
N SER A 78 13.60 1.29 12.94
CA SER A 78 13.07 0.30 13.88
C SER A 78 12.02 -0.61 13.24
N TRP A 79 11.88 -1.82 13.79
CA TRP A 79 10.83 -2.74 13.41
C TRP A 79 9.46 -2.26 13.89
N VAL A 80 8.48 -2.29 13.00
CA VAL A 80 7.09 -1.93 13.29
C VAL A 80 6.16 -3.12 13.07
N SER A 81 5.19 -3.26 13.98
CA SER A 81 4.09 -4.21 13.87
C SER A 81 2.75 -3.47 13.91
N GLU A 82 1.66 -4.18 13.63
CA GLU A 82 0.33 -3.60 13.50
C GLU A 82 -0.26 -3.08 14.82
N VAL A 83 0.34 -3.43 15.95
CA VAL A 83 -0.05 -2.89 17.28
C VAL A 83 0.54 -1.51 17.56
N MET A 84 1.56 -1.11 16.80
CA MET A 84 2.16 0.20 16.99
C MET A 84 1.18 1.32 16.54
N PRO A 85 1.12 2.42 17.31
CA PRO A 85 0.27 3.55 16.95
C PRO A 85 0.70 4.18 15.63
N ALA A 86 -0.28 4.64 14.85
CA ALA A 86 -0.01 5.46 13.69
C ALA A 86 0.57 6.82 14.11
N GLN A 87 1.59 7.29 13.38
CA GLN A 87 2.22 8.60 13.53
C GLN A 87 2.50 9.20 12.14
N PRO A 88 1.45 9.55 11.39
CA PRO A 88 1.60 10.05 10.04
C PRO A 88 2.26 11.44 10.03
N HIS A 89 3.24 11.64 9.16
CA HIS A 89 3.93 12.94 9.00
C HIS A 89 3.60 13.63 7.67
N THR A 90 2.96 12.92 6.74
CA THR A 90 2.59 13.47 5.43
C THR A 90 1.08 13.61 5.29
N PRO A 91 0.56 14.59 4.53
CA PRO A 91 -0.88 14.74 4.28
C PRO A 91 -1.52 13.46 3.75
N ARG A 92 -0.85 12.76 2.83
CA ARG A 92 -1.30 11.48 2.31
C ARG A 92 -1.45 10.42 3.41
N ALA A 93 -0.48 10.32 4.31
CA ALA A 93 -0.53 9.36 5.43
C ALA A 93 -1.62 9.74 6.44
N CYS A 94 -1.84 11.03 6.72
CA CYS A 94 -2.93 11.51 7.58
C CYS A 94 -4.29 11.10 7.01
N ARG A 95 -4.54 11.34 5.71
CA ARG A 95 -5.77 10.90 5.05
C ARG A 95 -5.96 9.39 5.11
N ARG A 96 -4.88 8.59 4.99
CA ARG A 96 -4.98 7.13 5.15
C ARG A 96 -5.35 6.72 6.58
N VAL A 97 -4.85 7.41 7.60
CA VAL A 97 -5.25 7.18 9.00
C VAL A 97 -6.72 7.54 9.21
N ASP A 98 -7.18 8.68 8.67
CA ASP A 98 -8.60 9.05 8.72
C ASP A 98 -9.49 7.98 8.06
N ALA A 99 -9.10 7.49 6.89
CA ALA A 99 -9.80 6.38 6.23
C ALA A 99 -9.80 5.09 7.06
N GLU A 100 -8.69 4.72 7.71
CA GLU A 100 -8.66 3.60 8.66
C GLU A 100 -9.70 3.80 9.78
N HIS A 101 -9.81 5.01 10.33
CA HIS A 101 -10.80 5.33 11.35
C HIS A 101 -12.24 5.24 10.82
N ILE A 102 -12.51 5.77 9.62
CA ILE A 102 -13.83 5.73 8.98
C ILE A 102 -14.29 4.27 8.78
N VAL A 103 -13.46 3.42 8.18
CA VAL A 103 -13.84 2.04 7.90
C VAL A 103 -13.96 1.21 9.18
N ARG A 104 -13.10 1.44 10.17
CA ARG A 104 -13.19 0.78 11.49
C ARG A 104 -14.44 1.20 12.26
N HIS A 105 -14.76 2.50 12.30
CA HIS A 105 -15.99 2.99 12.93
C HIS A 105 -17.20 2.35 12.26
N TRP A 106 -17.26 2.34 10.94
CA TRP A 106 -18.33 1.68 10.22
C TRP A 106 -18.43 0.18 10.53
N GLY A 107 -17.30 -0.55 10.51
CA GLY A 107 -17.26 -1.96 10.86
C GLY A 107 -17.78 -2.25 12.28
N ARG A 108 -17.44 -1.42 13.26
CA ARG A 108 -17.99 -1.53 14.63
C ARG A 108 -19.51 -1.34 14.66
N THR A 109 -20.02 -0.34 13.95
CA THR A 109 -21.47 -0.07 13.90
C THR A 109 -22.24 -1.20 13.18
N GLN A 110 -21.63 -1.90 12.22
CA GLN A 110 -22.23 -3.05 11.56
C GLN A 110 -22.14 -4.32 12.42
N ALA A 111 -21.04 -4.50 13.15
CA ALA A 111 -20.86 -5.64 14.06
C ALA A 111 -21.80 -5.59 15.27
N ALA A 112 -22.23 -4.41 15.69
CA ALA A 112 -23.20 -4.21 16.78
C ALA A 112 -24.66 -4.57 16.39
N LYS A 113 -24.94 -4.83 15.12
CA LYS A 113 -26.25 -5.30 14.66
C LYS A 113 -26.43 -6.80 14.97
N ALA A 114 -27.68 -7.21 15.05
CA ALA A 114 -28.03 -8.61 15.23
C ALA A 114 -28.83 -9.11 14.00
N PRO A 115 -28.28 -9.98 13.13
CA PRO A 115 -26.91 -10.52 13.15
C PRO A 115 -25.85 -9.48 12.70
N PRO A 116 -24.57 -9.65 13.08
CA PRO A 116 -23.48 -8.81 12.59
C PRO A 116 -23.42 -8.81 11.06
N SER A 117 -23.40 -7.63 10.45
CA SER A 117 -23.58 -7.52 9.01
C SER A 117 -22.30 -7.30 8.20
N CYS A 118 -21.22 -6.78 8.82
CA CYS A 118 -19.98 -6.55 8.10
C CYS A 118 -18.75 -6.67 9.01
N SER A 119 -17.74 -7.37 8.49
CA SER A 119 -16.39 -7.42 9.04
C SER A 119 -15.48 -6.48 8.27
N VAL A 120 -14.52 -5.83 8.92
CA VAL A 120 -13.57 -4.91 8.30
C VAL A 120 -12.14 -5.33 8.59
N SER A 121 -11.32 -5.45 7.56
CA SER A 121 -9.88 -5.65 7.66
C SER A 121 -9.12 -4.55 6.94
N ILE A 122 -7.95 -4.19 7.45
CA ILE A 122 -7.09 -3.15 6.90
C ILE A 122 -5.76 -3.78 6.49
N LEU A 123 -5.30 -3.46 5.29
CA LEU A 123 -3.99 -3.84 4.78
C LEU A 123 -3.10 -2.61 4.76
N ARG A 124 -2.07 -2.54 5.60
CA ARG A 124 -1.02 -1.51 5.54
C ARG A 124 0.04 -1.97 4.56
N ILE A 125 -0.05 -1.43 3.36
CA ILE A 125 0.70 -1.87 2.17
C ILE A 125 2.00 -1.10 2.08
N SER A 126 3.10 -1.81 1.84
CA SER A 126 4.42 -1.25 1.57
C SER A 126 4.55 -0.71 0.13
N ALA A 127 5.75 -0.38 -0.33
CA ALA A 127 5.99 0.06 -1.70
C ALA A 127 5.68 -1.09 -2.68
N ILE A 128 4.67 -0.86 -3.54
CA ILE A 128 4.23 -1.84 -4.53
C ILE A 128 5.13 -1.74 -5.75
N TYR A 129 5.67 -2.86 -6.20
CA TYR A 129 6.36 -2.96 -7.48
C TYR A 129 5.72 -4.05 -8.35
N ALA A 130 5.77 -3.82 -9.66
CA ALA A 130 5.27 -4.74 -10.66
C ALA A 130 6.00 -4.51 -11.98
N PRO A 131 6.56 -5.55 -12.60
CA PRO A 131 7.28 -5.44 -13.87
C PRO A 131 6.43 -4.91 -15.02
N ASP A 132 5.16 -5.27 -15.06
CA ASP A 132 4.18 -4.91 -16.07
C ASP A 132 3.58 -3.50 -15.91
N ARG A 133 3.95 -2.78 -14.83
CA ARG A 133 3.48 -1.43 -14.56
C ARG A 133 4.58 -0.40 -14.77
N ALA A 134 4.37 0.53 -15.69
CA ALA A 134 5.32 1.62 -15.95
C ALA A 134 5.64 2.42 -14.67
N GLY A 135 6.93 2.71 -14.45
CA GLY A 135 7.42 3.50 -13.32
C GLY A 135 7.38 2.81 -11.95
N SER A 136 6.94 1.56 -11.85
CA SER A 136 6.85 0.84 -10.57
C SER A 136 8.11 0.09 -10.18
N THR A 137 9.05 -0.11 -11.12
CA THR A 137 10.37 -0.68 -10.86
C THR A 137 11.46 0.40 -10.85
N PRO A 138 12.64 0.14 -10.29
CA PRO A 138 13.71 1.13 -10.27
C PRO A 138 14.37 1.35 -11.64
N ARG A 139 14.07 0.52 -12.66
CA ARG A 139 14.74 0.52 -13.97
C ARG A 139 14.75 1.89 -14.64
N GLU A 140 13.59 2.56 -14.73
CA GLU A 140 13.52 3.88 -15.37
C GLU A 140 14.33 4.95 -14.63
N ARG A 141 14.38 4.88 -13.30
CA ARG A 141 15.14 5.81 -12.47
C ARG A 141 16.64 5.58 -12.64
N LEU A 142 17.07 4.33 -12.72
CA LEU A 142 18.45 3.96 -13.01
C LEU A 142 18.89 4.45 -14.39
N LEU A 143 18.06 4.27 -15.41
CA LEU A 143 18.31 4.77 -16.77
C LEU A 143 18.43 6.30 -16.84
N ARG A 144 17.74 7.01 -15.96
CA ARG A 144 17.85 8.49 -15.84
C ARG A 144 19.05 8.94 -14.99
N GLY A 145 19.89 8.01 -14.51
CA GLY A 145 21.04 8.32 -13.68
C GLY A 145 20.70 8.85 -12.29
N MET A 146 19.52 8.46 -11.74
CA MET A 146 19.11 8.97 -10.43
C MET A 146 20.02 8.48 -9.32
N SER A 147 20.55 9.42 -8.51
CA SER A 147 21.39 9.13 -7.35
C SER A 147 20.56 8.61 -6.16
N VAL A 148 21.24 7.88 -5.26
CA VAL A 148 20.70 7.42 -3.98
C VAL A 148 21.46 8.04 -2.82
N LEU A 149 20.93 7.92 -1.60
CA LEU A 149 21.58 8.48 -0.42
C LEU A 149 22.87 7.72 -0.04
N THR A 150 23.81 8.42 0.60
CA THR A 150 24.97 7.78 1.23
C THR A 150 24.53 6.74 2.24
N ARG A 151 25.35 5.74 2.54
CA ARG A 151 25.01 4.65 3.47
C ARG A 151 24.64 5.12 4.87
N ALA A 152 25.18 6.27 5.29
CA ALA A 152 24.88 6.87 6.58
C ALA A 152 23.45 7.48 6.63
N ASP A 153 23.04 8.11 5.52
CA ASP A 153 21.75 8.79 5.39
C ASP A 153 20.63 7.86 4.87
N ASP A 154 21.00 6.64 4.42
CA ASP A 154 20.09 5.73 3.72
C ASP A 154 19.05 5.11 4.65
N ILE A 155 17.84 4.93 4.13
CA ILE A 155 16.67 4.52 4.88
C ILE A 155 16.24 3.09 4.54
N TYR A 156 15.64 2.40 5.50
CA TYR A 156 14.96 1.14 5.24
C TYR A 156 13.64 1.37 4.51
N ILE A 157 13.44 0.62 3.43
CA ILE A 157 12.22 0.60 2.64
C ILE A 157 11.67 -0.83 2.60
N ASN A 158 10.36 -0.95 2.60
CA ASN A 158 9.69 -2.25 2.52
C ASN A 158 8.99 -2.34 1.16
N HIS A 159 8.95 -3.52 0.58
CA HIS A 159 8.41 -3.78 -0.74
C HIS A 159 7.31 -4.86 -0.69
N VAL A 160 6.51 -4.92 -1.73
CA VAL A 160 5.60 -6.03 -2.02
C VAL A 160 5.37 -6.11 -3.52
N HIS A 161 5.46 -7.31 -4.08
CA HIS A 161 5.08 -7.53 -5.48
C HIS A 161 3.55 -7.40 -5.65
N ALA A 162 3.10 -6.86 -6.79
CA ALA A 162 1.67 -6.64 -7.03
C ALA A 162 0.84 -7.92 -6.95
N ASP A 163 1.35 -9.05 -7.44
CA ASP A 163 0.67 -10.35 -7.36
C ASP A 163 0.51 -10.83 -5.92
N ASP A 164 1.55 -10.62 -5.09
CA ASP A 164 1.48 -10.96 -3.68
C ASP A 164 0.50 -10.06 -2.92
N LEU A 165 0.42 -8.78 -3.30
CA LEU A 165 -0.62 -7.88 -2.79
C LEU A 165 -2.02 -8.33 -3.22
N ALA A 166 -2.21 -8.72 -4.49
CA ALA A 166 -3.49 -9.23 -4.97
C ALA A 166 -3.93 -10.48 -4.19
N ARG A 167 -2.99 -11.41 -3.93
CA ARG A 167 -3.24 -12.59 -3.07
C ARG A 167 -3.56 -12.20 -1.62
N ALA A 168 -2.87 -11.19 -1.07
CA ALA A 168 -3.18 -10.68 0.27
C ALA A 168 -4.60 -10.09 0.34
N CYS A 169 -5.01 -9.31 -0.66
CA CYS A 169 -6.39 -8.80 -0.77
C CYS A 169 -7.40 -9.95 -0.86
N TRP A 170 -7.14 -10.94 -1.71
CA TRP A 170 -7.99 -12.11 -1.85
C TRP A 170 -8.15 -12.85 -0.53
N LEU A 171 -7.05 -13.19 0.14
CA LEU A 171 -7.08 -13.90 1.42
C LEU A 171 -7.77 -13.08 2.52
N ALA A 172 -7.57 -11.75 2.55
CA ALA A 172 -8.24 -10.88 3.50
C ALA A 172 -9.76 -10.83 3.30
N MET A 173 -10.25 -10.94 2.05
CA MET A 173 -11.69 -11.04 1.78
C MET A 173 -12.34 -12.31 2.35
N TRP A 174 -11.57 -13.40 2.51
CA TRP A 174 -12.11 -14.70 2.95
C TRP A 174 -11.76 -15.05 4.40
N ARG A 175 -10.57 -14.63 4.86
CA ARG A 175 -10.00 -15.00 6.17
C ARG A 175 -9.75 -13.81 7.09
N GLY A 176 -9.95 -12.58 6.58
CA GLY A 176 -9.71 -11.36 7.35
C GLY A 176 -10.61 -11.28 8.56
N LYS A 177 -9.98 -11.11 9.74
CA LYS A 177 -10.72 -10.97 11.00
C LYS A 177 -11.26 -9.55 11.15
N ASN A 178 -12.39 -9.40 11.83
CA ASN A 178 -13.00 -8.10 12.05
C ASN A 178 -12.08 -7.17 12.85
N GLN A 179 -11.99 -5.91 12.41
CA GLN A 179 -11.17 -4.84 12.99
C GLN A 179 -9.66 -5.11 12.97
N ARG A 180 -9.21 -6.09 12.17
CA ARG A 180 -7.82 -6.50 12.13
C ARG A 180 -7.03 -5.69 11.10
N ILE A 181 -5.82 -5.31 11.48
CA ILE A 181 -4.82 -4.67 10.61
C ILE A 181 -3.77 -5.72 10.27
N TYR A 182 -3.32 -5.73 9.02
CA TYR A 182 -2.26 -6.59 8.51
C TYR A 182 -1.21 -5.76 7.78
N ASN A 183 0.05 -5.93 8.12
CA ASN A 183 1.17 -5.43 7.33
C ASN A 183 1.35 -6.31 6.09
N VAL A 184 1.45 -5.68 4.92
CA VAL A 184 1.65 -6.37 3.64
C VAL A 184 2.96 -5.92 3.04
N ASN A 185 4.00 -6.73 3.25
CA ASN A 185 5.35 -6.54 2.74
C ASN A 185 6.01 -7.90 2.53
N ASP A 186 7.02 -7.95 1.67
CA ASP A 186 7.89 -9.10 1.49
C ASP A 186 8.75 -9.40 2.73
N ASP A 187 9.68 -10.34 2.62
CA ASP A 187 10.54 -10.76 3.73
C ASP A 187 11.89 -10.01 3.76
N SER A 188 12.07 -9.05 2.85
CA SER A 188 13.30 -8.27 2.78
C SER A 188 13.37 -7.20 3.86
N SER A 189 14.60 -6.90 4.30
CA SER A 189 14.92 -5.77 5.17
C SER A 189 16.07 -5.00 4.54
N MET A 190 15.75 -4.20 3.51
CA MET A 190 16.73 -3.59 2.62
C MET A 190 16.68 -2.08 2.74
N LYS A 191 17.84 -1.41 2.64
CA LYS A 191 17.90 0.03 2.48
C LYS A 191 17.62 0.42 1.03
N MET A 192 17.12 1.64 0.82
CA MET A 192 16.73 2.12 -0.51
C MET A 192 17.91 2.09 -1.50
N GLY A 193 19.08 2.54 -1.10
CA GLY A 193 20.27 2.51 -1.95
C GLY A 193 20.71 1.10 -2.31
N ASP A 194 20.66 0.17 -1.36
CA ASP A 194 20.99 -1.23 -1.60
C ASP A 194 19.98 -1.89 -2.57
N TYR A 195 18.69 -1.52 -2.48
CA TYR A 195 17.67 -1.94 -3.44
C TYR A 195 17.97 -1.46 -4.87
N PHE A 196 18.38 -0.19 -5.03
CA PHE A 196 18.76 0.35 -6.33
C PHE A 196 20.06 -0.25 -6.87
N GLU A 197 21.08 -0.48 -6.02
CA GLU A 197 22.32 -1.15 -6.43
C GLU A 197 22.07 -2.60 -6.87
N MET A 198 21.25 -3.33 -6.12
CA MET A 198 20.83 -4.70 -6.48
C MET A 198 20.09 -4.72 -7.82
N ALA A 199 19.13 -3.82 -8.01
CA ALA A 199 18.38 -3.73 -9.26
C ALA A 199 19.27 -3.30 -10.44
N ALA A 200 20.25 -2.40 -10.24
CA ALA A 200 21.22 -2.03 -11.27
C ALA A 200 22.00 -3.25 -11.74
N ALA A 201 22.46 -4.10 -10.81
CA ALA A 201 23.14 -5.34 -11.14
C ALA A 201 22.24 -6.32 -11.94
N LEU A 202 20.97 -6.49 -11.52
CA LEU A 202 20.02 -7.35 -12.21
C LEU A 202 19.69 -6.89 -13.63
N TYR A 203 19.59 -5.57 -13.84
CA TYR A 203 19.30 -4.99 -15.16
C TYR A 203 20.55 -4.74 -16.02
N ASN A 204 21.73 -5.11 -15.53
CA ASN A 204 23.02 -4.82 -16.16
C ASN A 204 23.19 -3.31 -16.47
N LEU A 205 22.84 -2.47 -15.50
CA LEU A 205 22.94 -1.02 -15.56
C LEU A 205 24.05 -0.52 -14.63
N PRO A 206 24.60 0.69 -14.87
CA PRO A 206 25.56 1.31 -13.96
C PRO A 206 24.97 1.46 -12.55
N LYS A 207 25.79 1.27 -11.53
CA LYS A 207 25.39 1.54 -10.15
C LYS A 207 25.06 3.03 -9.98
N PRO A 208 23.98 3.36 -9.23
CA PRO A 208 23.65 4.74 -8.95
C PRO A 208 24.74 5.40 -8.10
N SER A 209 25.03 6.67 -8.37
CA SER A 209 25.88 7.48 -7.51
C SER A 209 25.22 7.70 -6.16
N ARG A 210 26.03 7.88 -5.11
CA ARG A 210 25.53 8.15 -3.76
C ARG A 210 25.77 9.62 -3.38
N LEU A 211 24.74 10.29 -2.85
CA LEU A 211 24.78 11.67 -2.42
C LEU A 211 24.44 11.80 -0.93
N PRO A 212 25.09 12.72 -0.19
CA PRO A 212 24.65 13.09 1.15
C PRO A 212 23.22 13.65 1.12
N LEU A 213 22.46 13.47 2.21
CA LEU A 213 21.07 13.95 2.31
C LEU A 213 20.96 15.46 2.04
N GLN A 214 21.95 16.25 2.47
CA GLN A 214 21.97 17.70 2.23
C GLN A 214 22.01 18.02 0.73
N ALA A 215 22.92 17.42 -0.02
CA ALA A 215 23.00 17.60 -1.47
C ALA A 215 21.74 17.06 -2.20
N ALA A 216 21.18 15.96 -1.70
CA ALA A 216 19.95 15.41 -2.26
C ALA A 216 18.75 16.37 -2.13
N ARG A 217 18.69 17.16 -1.05
CA ARG A 217 17.62 18.17 -0.84
C ARG A 217 17.62 19.29 -1.88
N GLU A 218 18.77 19.60 -2.47
CA GLU A 218 18.91 20.66 -3.48
C GLU A 218 18.49 20.18 -4.88
N ILE A 219 18.57 18.87 -5.12
CA ILE A 219 18.44 18.30 -6.47
C ILE A 219 17.13 17.52 -6.64
N LEU A 220 16.64 16.87 -5.57
CA LEU A 220 15.52 15.95 -5.68
C LEU A 220 14.16 16.62 -5.41
N PRO A 221 13.09 16.17 -6.10
CA PRO A 221 11.73 16.66 -5.84
C PRO A 221 11.32 16.44 -4.39
N LEU A 222 10.57 17.39 -3.80
CA LEU A 222 10.07 17.31 -2.41
C LEU A 222 9.26 16.03 -2.13
N SER A 223 8.53 15.53 -3.11
CA SER A 223 7.79 14.28 -2.98
C SER A 223 8.69 13.07 -2.77
N LEU A 224 9.85 13.04 -3.43
CA LEU A 224 10.84 11.96 -3.26
C LEU A 224 11.59 12.11 -1.93
N LEU A 225 11.94 13.34 -1.55
CA LEU A 225 12.56 13.63 -0.26
C LEU A 225 11.67 13.21 0.92
N GLY A 226 10.35 13.39 0.82
CA GLY A 226 9.42 12.94 1.83
C GLY A 226 9.49 11.42 2.07
N PHE A 227 9.65 10.63 0.99
CA PHE A 227 9.87 9.18 1.11
C PHE A 227 11.24 8.84 1.71
N MET A 228 12.28 9.62 1.39
CA MET A 228 13.64 9.41 1.89
C MET A 228 13.84 9.80 3.36
N GLN A 229 12.84 10.36 4.03
CA GLN A 229 12.89 10.74 5.45
C GLN A 229 12.18 9.75 6.37
N GLU A 230 11.47 8.76 5.83
CA GLU A 230 10.71 7.80 6.62
C GLU A 230 11.35 6.41 6.59
N SER A 231 12.16 6.10 7.59
CA SER A 231 12.84 4.80 7.74
C SER A 231 12.11 3.90 8.72
N ARG A 232 11.72 2.69 8.29
CA ARG A 232 11.09 1.66 9.12
C ARG A 232 11.22 0.28 8.49
N ARG A 233 11.14 -0.76 9.30
CA ARG A 233 11.10 -2.16 8.87
C ARG A 233 9.78 -2.79 9.34
N MET A 234 9.01 -3.36 8.44
CA MET A 234 7.70 -3.91 8.74
C MET A 234 7.78 -5.40 9.04
N ARG A 235 7.09 -5.85 10.10
CA ARG A 235 6.87 -7.27 10.37
C ARG A 235 5.59 -7.72 9.69
N ASN A 236 5.65 -8.78 8.89
CA ASN A 236 4.52 -9.42 8.23
C ASN A 236 4.08 -10.74 8.90
N THR A 237 4.49 -10.96 10.13
CA THR A 237 4.20 -12.19 10.89
C THR A 237 2.69 -12.45 10.98
N ARG A 238 1.92 -11.43 11.35
CA ARG A 238 0.48 -11.55 11.53
C ARG A 238 -0.27 -11.99 10.27
N ILE A 239 0.02 -11.43 9.10
CA ILE A 239 -0.64 -11.84 7.87
C ILE A 239 -0.29 -13.29 7.50
N LYS A 240 0.96 -13.71 7.75
CA LYS A 240 1.40 -15.09 7.53
C LYS A 240 0.66 -16.08 8.41
N GLU A 241 0.48 -15.77 9.69
CA GLU A 241 -0.16 -16.63 10.67
C GLU A 241 -1.68 -16.67 10.49
N GLU A 242 -2.33 -15.50 10.45
CA GLU A 242 -3.79 -15.41 10.47
C GLU A 242 -4.44 -15.65 9.11
N LEU A 243 -3.84 -15.16 8.03
CA LEU A 243 -4.37 -15.36 6.67
C LEU A 243 -3.72 -16.55 5.95
N ARG A 244 -2.66 -17.13 6.52
CA ARG A 244 -1.82 -18.14 5.87
C ARG A 244 -1.27 -17.65 4.53
N TRP A 245 -0.97 -16.35 4.48
CA TRP A 245 -0.34 -15.72 3.33
C TRP A 245 1.16 -16.01 3.35
N ARG A 246 1.73 -16.25 2.18
CA ARG A 246 3.18 -16.35 1.98
C ARG A 246 3.50 -15.57 0.72
N PRO A 247 4.52 -14.71 0.69
CA PRO A 247 4.91 -14.06 -0.55
C PRO A 247 5.40 -15.10 -1.54
N HIS A 248 4.99 -14.95 -2.80
CA HIS A 248 5.53 -15.71 -3.91
C HIS A 248 6.91 -15.15 -4.30
N TYR A 249 7.08 -13.86 -4.09
CA TYR A 249 8.34 -13.13 -4.25
C TYR A 249 8.81 -12.64 -2.87
N PRO A 250 9.54 -13.49 -2.09
CA PRO A 250 10.00 -13.15 -0.73
C PRO A 250 10.96 -11.97 -0.70
N THR A 251 11.66 -11.69 -1.80
CA THR A 251 12.57 -10.56 -1.94
C THR A 251 12.33 -9.80 -3.26
N PRO A 252 12.69 -8.50 -3.33
CA PRO A 252 12.60 -7.76 -4.57
C PRO A 252 13.49 -8.33 -5.69
N ALA A 253 14.59 -8.99 -5.35
CA ALA A 253 15.46 -9.63 -6.34
C ALA A 253 14.69 -10.69 -7.14
N GLU A 254 13.96 -11.56 -6.46
CA GLU A 254 13.16 -12.61 -7.11
C GLU A 254 12.03 -12.03 -7.97
N GLY A 255 11.34 -10.99 -7.48
CA GLY A 255 10.27 -10.35 -8.23
C GLY A 255 10.75 -9.58 -9.46
N LEU A 256 11.91 -8.94 -9.39
CA LEU A 256 12.50 -8.24 -10.54
C LEU A 256 13.12 -9.19 -11.57
N LEU A 257 13.62 -10.36 -11.14
CA LEU A 257 14.09 -11.42 -12.07
C LEU A 257 12.96 -11.96 -12.95
N GLY A 258 11.77 -12.14 -12.41
CA GLY A 258 10.58 -12.52 -13.17
C GLY A 258 10.27 -11.55 -14.31
N ASP A 259 10.55 -10.25 -14.13
CA ASP A 259 10.45 -9.20 -15.16
C ASP A 259 11.42 -9.44 -16.33
N ILE A 260 12.65 -9.82 -16.02
CA ILE A 260 13.70 -10.03 -17.04
C ILE A 260 13.38 -11.28 -17.86
N GLN A 261 12.95 -12.35 -17.20
CA GLN A 261 12.59 -13.62 -17.86
C GLN A 261 11.29 -13.54 -18.67
N GLY A 262 10.28 -12.81 -18.17
CA GLY A 262 8.98 -12.62 -18.85
C GLY A 262 9.04 -11.73 -20.09
N ARG A 263 10.12 -10.95 -20.29
CA ARG A 263 10.35 -10.15 -21.52
C ARG A 263 11.12 -10.89 -22.61
N LEU A 264 11.56 -12.10 -22.34
CA LEU A 264 12.24 -12.95 -23.32
C LEU A 264 11.27 -13.87 -24.08
N PHE A 265 9.98 -13.74 -23.83
CA PHE A 265 8.87 -14.40 -24.53
C PHE A 265 7.83 -13.31 -24.90
#